data_42f74f66c1499f222d43f02d198c9efa
#
_entry.id   42f74f66c1499f222d43f02d198c9efa
#
_cell.length_a   1.000
_cell.length_b   1.000
_cell.length_c   1.000
_cell.angle_alpha   90.00
_cell.angle_beta   90.00
_cell.angle_gamma   90.00
#
_symmetry.space_group_name_H-M   'P 1'
#
loop_
_entity.id
_entity.type
_entity.pdbx_description
1 polymer ?
#
loop_
_entity_poly.entity_id
_entity_poly.type
_entity_poly.pdbx_seq_one_letter_code
_entity_poly.pdbx_strand_id
1 'polypeptide(L)'
;MPRTNNPQPAYGRAAPAGPQKPVHKRATLTRLCRYLMRFRWWILLALALTLASNLLALLAPMLSGKAIDSMEGGPGGVDFAQVGRYALWMLVFYAASSALAYLLSVIMITISRKVTYSMRADIFNHLATLPVGYFDTHPAGDILSRISYDTDTINASLSTDLVQVLASVVTVVGSLGMMLAISPPLVLVFGVTVPLSILITRFITSHTRPLFRRRSLKIGQLNGFVEEAITGQKTLTAYCQEENTIRKLDAVNDETVDAYFNAEYYSSRVGPCVNFINNLSLALISVCGALLYLQGLMTVGSISSFVLYSRKFSGPINETANIVGELQSALAAAERVFRLLDEAPEPPDALGAQVLDHVAGDVALEDVSFGYEPGHTILHDLSLHAKPGTMTAIVGPTGAGKTTLINLLMRFYDVDSGQVRVDGLPVKSVTRQSLRLAYSMVLQDTWLFYGTIYENIAYGKQGARQEDVERVAKAAHIHRSIQSLPQGYDTLLTDDGANLSKGQKQLLTIARAMLLDAPMLILDEATSNVDTRTEMQIQQAMRELMRDKTCFVVAHRLSTIRNADCILVVRDGNVVEQGTHEQLMAAGGFYRELYDAQFQ
;
A
#
# COMPACT_ATOMS: atom_id res chain seq x y z
N MET A 1 2.21 46.15 -14.67
CA MET A 1 2.75 44.88 -15.18
C MET A 1 1.97 43.76 -14.50
N PRO A 2 1.19 42.92 -15.21
CA PRO A 2 0.39 41.89 -14.61
C PRO A 2 1.27 40.66 -14.25
N ARG A 3 1.08 40.15 -13.03
CA ARG A 3 1.75 38.94 -12.53
C ARG A 3 1.16 37.72 -13.28
N THR A 4 1.98 37.04 -14.04
CA THR A 4 1.68 35.74 -14.61
C THR A 4 1.71 34.70 -13.49
N ASN A 5 0.54 34.20 -13.09
CA ASN A 5 0.41 32.99 -12.29
C ASN A 5 0.79 31.81 -13.18
N ASN A 6 1.97 31.27 -12.96
CA ASN A 6 2.34 29.98 -13.48
C ASN A 6 1.90 28.93 -12.43
N PRO A 7 0.95 28.05 -12.70
CA PRO A 7 0.62 26.99 -11.76
C PRO A 7 1.74 25.96 -11.80
N GLN A 8 2.54 25.92 -10.73
CA GLN A 8 3.37 24.74 -10.47
C GLN A 8 2.45 23.52 -10.41
N PRO A 9 2.84 22.37 -11.00
CA PRO A 9 2.08 21.15 -10.84
C PRO A 9 2.05 20.84 -9.34
N ALA A 10 0.87 20.96 -8.77
CA ALA A 10 0.59 20.47 -7.43
C ALA A 10 0.86 18.97 -7.46
N TYR A 11 1.99 18.54 -6.96
CA TYR A 11 2.16 17.19 -6.46
C TYR A 11 1.13 17.04 -5.35
N GLY A 12 -0.07 16.63 -5.77
CA GLY A 12 -1.20 16.40 -4.91
C GLY A 12 -0.84 15.24 -3.99
N ARG A 13 -0.36 15.58 -2.78
CA ARG A 13 -0.36 14.66 -1.67
C ARG A 13 -1.79 14.18 -1.51
N ALA A 14 -2.04 12.94 -1.89
CA ALA A 14 -3.27 12.27 -1.54
C ALA A 14 -3.30 12.26 -0.01
N ALA A 15 -4.13 13.12 0.58
CA ALA A 15 -4.48 12.99 1.98
C ALA A 15 -4.90 11.52 2.20
N PRO A 16 -4.49 10.87 3.31
CA PRO A 16 -4.89 9.50 3.58
C PRO A 16 -6.41 9.46 3.45
N ALA A 17 -6.88 8.73 2.46
CA ALA A 17 -8.30 8.65 2.15
C ALA A 17 -8.99 8.12 3.41
N GLY A 18 -9.75 8.99 4.08
CA GLY A 18 -10.60 8.58 5.18
C GLY A 18 -11.44 7.37 4.74
N PRO A 19 -12.03 6.58 5.65
CA PRO A 19 -12.66 5.31 5.36
C PRO A 19 -13.66 5.46 4.20
N GLN A 20 -13.21 5.17 2.99
CA GLN A 20 -14.03 5.20 1.79
C GLN A 20 -14.99 4.02 1.88
N LYS A 21 -16.28 4.31 1.70
CA LYS A 21 -17.27 3.23 1.63
C LYS A 21 -17.00 2.40 0.36
N PRO A 22 -16.94 1.06 0.48
CA PRO A 22 -16.74 0.22 -0.69
C PRO A 22 -17.87 0.42 -1.72
N VAL A 23 -17.50 0.67 -2.97
CA VAL A 23 -18.43 0.95 -4.08
C VAL A 23 -19.02 -0.36 -4.61
N HIS A 24 -18.21 -1.40 -4.77
CA HIS A 24 -18.58 -2.70 -5.34
C HIS A 24 -18.62 -3.84 -4.32
N LYS A 25 -19.39 -3.67 -3.22
CA LYS A 25 -19.43 -4.59 -2.07
C LYS A 25 -19.61 -6.06 -2.44
N ARG A 26 -20.55 -6.39 -3.35
CA ARG A 26 -20.85 -7.77 -3.73
C ARG A 26 -19.68 -8.43 -4.48
N ALA A 27 -19.10 -7.75 -5.44
CA ALA A 27 -17.97 -8.25 -6.21
C ALA A 27 -16.74 -8.48 -5.31
N THR A 28 -16.42 -7.50 -4.46
CA THR A 28 -15.32 -7.57 -3.49
C THR A 28 -15.51 -8.73 -2.51
N LEU A 29 -16.71 -8.87 -1.94
CA LEU A 29 -17.03 -9.96 -1.03
C LEU A 29 -16.91 -11.34 -1.72
N THR A 30 -17.40 -11.46 -2.95
CA THR A 30 -17.30 -12.71 -3.72
C THR A 30 -15.83 -13.08 -3.99
N ARG A 31 -15.00 -12.12 -4.32
CA ARG A 31 -13.54 -12.34 -4.53
C ARG A 31 -12.86 -12.74 -3.22
N LEU A 32 -13.15 -12.05 -2.12
CA LEU A 32 -12.62 -12.39 -0.80
C LEU A 32 -13.04 -13.79 -0.37
N CYS A 33 -14.31 -14.14 -0.58
CA CYS A 33 -14.81 -15.51 -0.34
C CYS A 33 -14.05 -16.55 -1.19
N ARG A 34 -13.63 -16.21 -2.41
CA ARG A 34 -12.85 -17.14 -3.26
C ARG A 34 -11.48 -17.46 -2.64
N TYR A 35 -10.79 -16.48 -2.03
CA TYR A 35 -9.56 -16.73 -1.27
C TYR A 35 -9.81 -17.64 -0.07
N LEU A 36 -10.91 -17.43 0.66
CA LEU A 36 -11.31 -18.25 1.79
C LEU A 36 -11.67 -19.68 1.35
N MET A 37 -12.36 -19.86 0.23
CA MET A 37 -12.78 -21.16 -0.29
C MET A 37 -11.59 -22.08 -0.66
N ARG A 38 -10.39 -21.57 -0.84
CA ARG A 38 -9.17 -22.39 -0.90
C ARG A 38 -8.98 -23.25 0.36
N PHE A 39 -9.49 -22.78 1.50
CA PHE A 39 -9.37 -23.42 2.81
C PHE A 39 -10.72 -23.97 3.31
N ARG A 40 -11.64 -24.39 2.40
CA ARG A 40 -13.02 -24.79 2.70
C ARG A 40 -13.16 -25.78 3.86
N TRP A 41 -12.28 -26.79 3.96
CA TRP A 41 -12.31 -27.77 5.03
C TRP A 41 -11.97 -27.17 6.39
N TRP A 42 -11.01 -26.28 6.44
CA TRP A 42 -10.64 -25.55 7.65
C TRP A 42 -11.75 -24.58 8.10
N ILE A 43 -12.44 -23.96 7.14
CA ILE A 43 -13.58 -23.08 7.42
C ILE A 43 -14.76 -23.89 7.95
N LEU A 44 -15.04 -25.05 7.37
CA LEU A 44 -16.09 -25.95 7.88
C LEU A 44 -15.78 -26.43 9.30
N LEU A 45 -14.52 -26.77 9.59
CA LEU A 45 -14.07 -27.11 10.94
C LEU A 45 -14.23 -25.91 11.90
N ALA A 46 -13.84 -24.70 11.48
CA ALA A 46 -14.02 -23.49 12.28
C ALA A 46 -15.51 -23.22 12.58
N LEU A 47 -16.39 -23.40 11.60
CA LEU A 47 -17.84 -23.26 11.78
C LEU A 47 -18.38 -24.28 12.79
N ALA A 48 -17.97 -25.55 12.68
CA ALA A 48 -18.36 -26.61 13.61
C ALA A 48 -17.87 -26.34 15.03
N LEU A 49 -16.62 -25.87 15.18
CA LEU A 49 -16.05 -25.47 16.48
C LEU A 49 -16.77 -24.26 17.08
N THR A 50 -17.11 -23.26 16.26
CA THR A 50 -17.91 -22.10 16.70
C THR A 50 -19.25 -22.53 17.25
N LEU A 51 -19.96 -23.40 16.51
CA LEU A 51 -21.24 -23.91 16.93
C LEU A 51 -21.12 -24.73 18.22
N ALA A 52 -20.21 -25.70 18.28
CA ALA A 52 -19.99 -26.55 19.45
C ALA A 52 -19.59 -25.74 20.70
N SER A 53 -18.63 -24.85 20.58
CA SER A 53 -18.15 -23.99 21.67
C SER A 53 -19.30 -23.12 22.24
N ASN A 54 -20.08 -22.45 21.37
CA ASN A 54 -21.16 -21.58 21.81
C ASN A 54 -22.35 -22.38 22.39
N LEU A 55 -22.69 -23.56 21.82
CA LEU A 55 -23.74 -24.41 22.38
C LEU A 55 -23.36 -24.90 23.77
N LEU A 56 -22.12 -25.36 23.98
CA LEU A 56 -21.66 -25.75 25.32
C LEU A 56 -21.71 -24.59 26.32
N ALA A 57 -21.32 -23.38 25.90
CA ALA A 57 -21.41 -22.19 26.73
C ALA A 57 -22.86 -21.82 27.08
N LEU A 58 -23.84 -22.16 26.23
CA LEU A 58 -25.27 -21.93 26.49
C LEU A 58 -25.90 -22.95 27.46
N LEU A 59 -25.29 -24.10 27.69
CA LEU A 59 -25.80 -25.09 28.65
C LEU A 59 -25.52 -24.68 30.12
N ALA A 60 -24.46 -23.95 30.36
CA ALA A 60 -24.04 -23.57 31.71
C ALA A 60 -25.09 -22.72 32.49
N PRO A 61 -25.75 -21.68 31.90
CA PRO A 61 -26.83 -20.96 32.58
C PRO A 61 -28.00 -21.85 33.00
N MET A 62 -28.36 -22.86 32.19
CA MET A 62 -29.41 -23.81 32.53
C MET A 62 -29.05 -24.66 33.75
N LEU A 63 -27.79 -25.12 33.80
CA LEU A 63 -27.31 -25.91 34.97
C LEU A 63 -27.21 -25.06 36.22
N SER A 64 -26.87 -23.77 36.10
CA SER A 64 -26.88 -22.81 37.21
C SER A 64 -28.26 -22.70 37.82
N GLY A 65 -29.31 -22.56 37.01
CA GLY A 65 -30.67 -22.56 37.50
C GLY A 65 -31.07 -23.85 38.22
N LYS A 66 -30.75 -25.04 37.63
CA LYS A 66 -31.02 -26.31 38.30
C LYS A 66 -30.26 -26.47 39.62
N ALA A 67 -29.04 -25.93 39.73
CA ALA A 67 -28.30 -25.93 40.96
C ALA A 67 -28.99 -25.06 42.03
N ILE A 68 -29.54 -23.88 41.65
CA ILE A 68 -30.30 -23.02 42.53
C ILE A 68 -31.60 -23.68 43.01
N ASP A 69 -32.34 -24.32 42.09
CA ASP A 69 -33.57 -25.06 42.41
C ASP A 69 -33.31 -26.20 43.44
N SER A 70 -32.11 -26.84 43.35
CA SER A 70 -31.70 -27.86 44.33
C SER A 70 -31.40 -27.32 45.74
N MET A 71 -31.39 -25.97 45.92
CA MET A 71 -31.18 -25.29 47.19
C MET A 71 -32.49 -24.77 47.81
N GLU A 72 -33.64 -24.90 47.14
CA GLU A 72 -34.91 -24.26 47.52
C GLU A 72 -35.56 -24.89 48.78
N GLY A 73 -35.06 -26.01 49.27
CA GLY A 73 -35.58 -26.71 50.45
C GLY A 73 -35.31 -26.07 51.82
N GLY A 74 -34.68 -24.88 51.88
CA GLY A 74 -34.34 -24.15 53.12
C GLY A 74 -33.21 -24.78 53.94
N PRO A 75 -32.88 -24.24 55.14
CA PRO A 75 -31.78 -24.77 55.97
C PRO A 75 -32.03 -26.23 56.36
N GLY A 76 -31.20 -27.17 55.87
CA GLY A 76 -31.31 -28.60 56.06
C GLY A 76 -31.96 -29.38 54.92
N GLY A 77 -32.57 -28.72 53.90
CA GLY A 77 -33.15 -29.35 52.72
C GLY A 77 -32.27 -29.24 51.45
N VAL A 78 -31.08 -28.73 51.56
CA VAL A 78 -30.17 -28.52 50.42
C VAL A 78 -29.54 -29.87 50.01
N ASP A 79 -29.74 -30.30 48.75
CA ASP A 79 -29.06 -31.48 48.20
C ASP A 79 -27.67 -31.07 47.69
N PHE A 80 -26.66 -31.06 48.57
CA PHE A 80 -25.27 -30.72 48.24
C PHE A 80 -24.70 -31.67 47.19
N ALA A 81 -25.15 -32.91 47.08
CA ALA A 81 -24.66 -33.85 46.08
C ALA A 81 -25.14 -33.44 44.68
N GLN A 82 -26.37 -32.99 44.53
CA GLN A 82 -26.92 -32.48 43.28
C GLN A 82 -26.26 -31.16 42.89
N VAL A 83 -26.13 -30.21 43.85
CA VAL A 83 -25.47 -28.92 43.64
C VAL A 83 -24.03 -29.14 43.18
N GLY A 84 -23.24 -30.03 43.85
CA GLY A 84 -21.90 -30.37 43.47
C GLY A 84 -21.79 -30.98 42.07
N ARG A 85 -22.75 -31.85 41.72
CA ARG A 85 -22.82 -32.45 40.37
C ARG A 85 -23.10 -31.42 39.29
N TYR A 86 -24.04 -30.51 39.48
CA TYR A 86 -24.31 -29.44 38.52
C TYR A 86 -23.12 -28.46 38.41
N ALA A 87 -22.48 -28.11 39.51
CA ALA A 87 -21.28 -27.29 39.53
C ALA A 87 -20.12 -27.95 38.74
N LEU A 88 -19.92 -29.27 38.91
CA LEU A 88 -18.91 -30.00 38.17
C LEU A 88 -19.22 -30.00 36.66
N TRP A 89 -20.47 -30.27 36.26
CA TRP A 89 -20.85 -30.20 34.85
C TRP A 89 -20.68 -28.80 34.26
N MET A 90 -21.00 -27.75 35.01
CA MET A 90 -20.75 -26.37 34.58
C MET A 90 -19.26 -26.15 34.33
N LEU A 91 -18.41 -26.61 35.24
CA LEU A 91 -16.94 -26.50 35.08
C LEU A 91 -16.48 -27.23 33.81
N VAL A 92 -16.94 -28.46 33.62
CA VAL A 92 -16.60 -29.27 32.42
C VAL A 92 -17.04 -28.57 31.14
N PHE A 93 -18.27 -28.04 31.08
CA PHE A 93 -18.79 -27.39 29.87
C PHE A 93 -18.07 -26.07 29.60
N TYR A 94 -17.75 -25.27 30.60
CA TYR A 94 -16.96 -24.06 30.41
C TYR A 94 -15.52 -24.37 29.98
N ALA A 95 -14.88 -25.37 30.58
CA ALA A 95 -13.53 -25.79 30.21
C ALA A 95 -13.50 -26.31 28.74
N ALA A 96 -14.47 -27.18 28.39
CA ALA A 96 -14.59 -27.68 27.02
C ALA A 96 -14.89 -26.55 26.01
N SER A 97 -15.83 -25.64 26.33
CA SER A 97 -16.13 -24.49 25.50
C SER A 97 -14.89 -23.60 25.28
N SER A 98 -14.14 -23.33 26.35
CA SER A 98 -12.91 -22.52 26.25
C SER A 98 -11.83 -23.21 25.43
N ALA A 99 -11.65 -24.52 25.60
CA ALA A 99 -10.70 -25.30 24.80
C ALA A 99 -11.06 -25.28 23.29
N LEU A 100 -12.35 -25.45 22.97
CA LEU A 100 -12.83 -25.39 21.58
C LEU A 100 -12.69 -23.97 21.01
N ALA A 101 -12.98 -22.93 21.80
CA ALA A 101 -12.79 -21.53 21.39
C ALA A 101 -11.30 -21.19 21.14
N TYR A 102 -10.41 -21.71 21.98
CA TYR A 102 -8.97 -21.57 21.77
C TYR A 102 -8.52 -22.25 20.45
N LEU A 103 -8.96 -23.48 20.23
CA LEU A 103 -8.65 -24.22 18.99
C LEU A 103 -9.19 -23.48 17.75
N LEU A 104 -10.42 -22.96 17.83
CA LEU A 104 -11.02 -22.11 16.81
C LEU A 104 -10.13 -20.90 16.50
N SER A 105 -9.67 -20.17 17.52
CA SER A 105 -8.81 -18.98 17.35
C SER A 105 -7.50 -19.34 16.66
N VAL A 106 -6.84 -20.44 17.04
CA VAL A 106 -5.60 -20.91 16.39
C VAL A 106 -5.83 -21.25 14.92
N ILE A 107 -6.95 -21.92 14.61
CA ILE A 107 -7.33 -22.26 13.22
C ILE A 107 -7.56 -20.99 12.41
N MET A 108 -8.32 -20.03 12.93
CA MET A 108 -8.65 -18.79 12.21
C MET A 108 -7.41 -17.94 11.97
N ILE A 109 -6.53 -17.79 12.94
CA ILE A 109 -5.24 -17.11 12.77
C ILE A 109 -4.40 -17.79 11.68
N THR A 110 -4.41 -19.13 11.64
CA THR A 110 -3.65 -19.89 10.64
C THR A 110 -4.23 -19.68 9.22
N ILE A 111 -5.56 -19.71 9.08
CA ILE A 111 -6.23 -19.43 7.79
C ILE A 111 -5.93 -18.01 7.34
N SER A 112 -6.15 -17.03 8.21
CA SER A 112 -5.97 -15.63 7.92
C SER A 112 -4.54 -15.32 7.46
N ARG A 113 -3.52 -15.86 8.17
CA ARG A 113 -2.11 -15.75 7.78
C ARG A 113 -1.86 -16.31 6.38
N LYS A 114 -2.40 -17.49 6.05
CA LYS A 114 -2.23 -18.11 4.72
C LYS A 114 -2.93 -17.31 3.63
N VAL A 115 -4.12 -16.77 3.88
CA VAL A 115 -4.85 -15.92 2.94
C VAL A 115 -4.06 -14.64 2.68
N THR A 116 -3.60 -13.96 3.72
CA THR A 116 -2.82 -12.73 3.62
C THR A 116 -1.50 -12.95 2.88
N TYR A 117 -0.80 -14.05 3.18
CA TYR A 117 0.40 -14.43 2.43
C TYR A 117 0.12 -14.60 0.93
N SER A 118 -0.95 -15.34 0.60
CA SER A 118 -1.34 -15.53 -0.81
C SER A 118 -1.69 -14.20 -1.48
N MET A 119 -2.43 -13.31 -0.79
CA MET A 119 -2.77 -11.98 -1.33
C MET A 119 -1.53 -11.13 -1.58
N ARG A 120 -0.59 -11.08 -0.62
CA ARG A 120 0.68 -10.34 -0.78
C ARG A 120 1.52 -10.90 -1.93
N ALA A 121 1.59 -12.22 -2.06
CA ALA A 121 2.29 -12.85 -3.18
C ALA A 121 1.63 -12.53 -4.52
N ASP A 122 0.30 -12.61 -4.61
CA ASP A 122 -0.45 -12.27 -5.82
C ASP A 122 -0.26 -10.78 -6.19
N ILE A 123 -0.27 -9.87 -5.20
CA ILE A 123 -0.01 -8.43 -5.42
C ILE A 123 1.41 -8.23 -5.96
N PHE A 124 2.43 -8.80 -5.30
CA PHE A 124 3.82 -8.60 -5.69
C PHE A 124 4.12 -9.17 -7.08
N ASN A 125 3.62 -10.37 -7.36
CA ASN A 125 3.75 -10.97 -8.68
C ASN A 125 3.06 -10.13 -9.76
N HIS A 126 1.90 -9.56 -9.47
CA HIS A 126 1.19 -8.70 -10.39
C HIS A 126 1.92 -7.37 -10.63
N LEU A 127 2.44 -6.73 -9.57
CA LEU A 127 3.24 -5.52 -9.69
C LEU A 127 4.44 -5.71 -10.63
N ALA A 128 5.08 -6.88 -10.59
CA ALA A 128 6.19 -7.20 -11.48
C ALA A 128 5.80 -7.28 -12.97
N THR A 129 4.49 -7.38 -13.27
CA THR A 129 3.96 -7.43 -14.64
C THR A 129 3.38 -6.10 -15.12
N LEU A 130 3.27 -5.10 -14.25
CA LEU A 130 2.69 -3.81 -14.62
C LEU A 130 3.66 -2.96 -15.46
N PRO A 131 3.13 -2.13 -16.37
CA PRO A 131 3.95 -1.21 -17.15
C PRO A 131 4.58 -0.12 -16.28
N VAL A 132 5.71 0.44 -16.71
CA VAL A 132 6.41 1.54 -16.00
C VAL A 132 5.48 2.72 -15.75
N GLY A 133 4.59 3.05 -16.69
CA GLY A 133 3.62 4.14 -16.55
C GLY A 133 2.68 4.03 -15.36
N TYR A 134 2.45 2.81 -14.84
CA TYR A 134 1.71 2.64 -13.60
C TYR A 134 2.47 3.24 -12.41
N PHE A 135 3.77 3.00 -12.34
CA PHE A 135 4.63 3.49 -11.26
C PHE A 135 4.90 5.00 -11.35
N ASP A 136 4.89 5.56 -12.57
CA ASP A 136 5.03 7.00 -12.78
C ASP A 136 3.81 7.79 -12.28
N THR A 137 2.61 7.16 -12.33
CA THR A 137 1.34 7.79 -11.93
C THR A 137 0.93 7.47 -10.48
N HIS A 138 1.51 6.44 -9.85
CA HIS A 138 1.16 5.99 -8.51
C HIS A 138 2.36 6.09 -7.55
N PRO A 139 2.26 6.91 -6.49
CA PRO A 139 3.34 7.01 -5.50
C PRO A 139 3.66 5.66 -4.84
N ALA A 140 4.94 5.36 -4.64
CA ALA A 140 5.39 4.12 -4.00
C ALA A 140 4.74 3.91 -2.60
N GLY A 141 4.51 4.99 -1.85
CA GLY A 141 3.83 4.94 -0.54
C GLY A 141 2.40 4.39 -0.62
N ASP A 142 1.64 4.72 -1.67
CA ASP A 142 0.30 4.19 -1.89
C ASP A 142 0.34 2.68 -2.17
N ILE A 143 1.28 2.24 -3.00
CA ILE A 143 1.47 0.82 -3.33
C ILE A 143 1.86 0.03 -2.07
N LEU A 144 2.82 0.54 -1.29
CA LEU A 144 3.24 -0.07 -0.02
C LEU A 144 2.09 -0.12 1.00
N SER A 145 1.26 0.92 1.07
CA SER A 145 0.07 0.93 1.93
C SER A 145 -0.92 -0.18 1.57
N ARG A 146 -1.11 -0.47 0.27
CA ARG A 146 -1.97 -1.58 -0.19
C ARG A 146 -1.40 -2.94 0.18
N ILE A 147 -0.07 -3.13 0.05
CA ILE A 147 0.59 -4.39 0.39
C ILE A 147 0.62 -4.64 1.91
N SER A 148 0.81 -3.60 2.72
CA SER A 148 0.98 -3.71 4.16
C SER A 148 -0.33 -3.43 4.90
N TYR A 149 -0.75 -2.17 4.97
CA TYR A 149 -1.88 -1.73 5.79
C TYR A 149 -3.22 -2.35 5.36
N ASP A 150 -3.52 -2.36 4.07
CA ASP A 150 -4.79 -2.90 3.58
C ASP A 150 -4.87 -4.41 3.78
N THR A 151 -3.78 -5.15 3.50
CA THR A 151 -3.76 -6.60 3.75
C THR A 151 -3.81 -6.93 5.24
N ASP A 152 -3.24 -6.11 6.13
CA ASP A 152 -3.32 -6.30 7.58
C ASP A 152 -4.73 -5.99 8.12
N THR A 153 -5.41 -5.00 7.55
CA THR A 153 -6.83 -4.72 7.86
C THR A 153 -7.72 -5.91 7.47
N ILE A 154 -7.49 -6.50 6.30
CA ILE A 154 -8.19 -7.72 5.87
C ILE A 154 -7.86 -8.89 6.81
N ASN A 155 -6.59 -9.07 7.18
CA ASN A 155 -6.14 -10.12 8.10
C ASN A 155 -6.82 -10.03 9.47
N ALA A 156 -6.86 -8.84 10.07
CA ALA A 156 -7.52 -8.61 11.34
C ALA A 156 -9.01 -8.98 11.26
N SER A 157 -9.71 -8.50 10.24
CA SER A 157 -11.13 -8.78 10.06
C SER A 157 -11.43 -10.27 9.82
N LEU A 158 -10.61 -10.97 9.04
CA LEU A 158 -10.77 -12.41 8.83
C LEU A 158 -10.46 -13.23 10.09
N SER A 159 -9.52 -12.78 10.92
CA SER A 159 -9.11 -13.51 12.14
C SER A 159 -10.12 -13.36 13.28
N THR A 160 -10.71 -12.17 13.45
CA THR A 160 -11.51 -11.79 14.61
C THR A 160 -12.98 -11.55 14.26
N ASP A 161 -13.26 -10.65 13.29
CA ASP A 161 -14.62 -10.16 13.07
C ASP A 161 -15.55 -11.24 12.51
N LEU A 162 -15.04 -12.04 11.58
CA LEU A 162 -15.83 -13.14 10.99
C LEU A 162 -16.24 -14.16 12.06
N VAL A 163 -15.30 -14.52 12.95
CA VAL A 163 -15.58 -15.43 14.08
C VAL A 163 -16.59 -14.80 15.03
N GLN A 164 -16.40 -13.52 15.36
CA GLN A 164 -17.28 -12.76 16.27
C GLN A 164 -18.70 -12.67 15.72
N VAL A 165 -18.87 -12.43 14.42
CA VAL A 165 -20.21 -12.41 13.77
C VAL A 165 -20.89 -13.77 13.89
N LEU A 166 -20.18 -14.86 13.57
CA LEU A 166 -20.73 -16.20 13.65
C LEU A 166 -21.09 -16.59 15.09
N ALA A 167 -20.18 -16.33 16.03
CA ALA A 167 -20.41 -16.57 17.46
C ALA A 167 -21.60 -15.75 17.98
N SER A 168 -21.70 -14.48 17.58
CA SER A 168 -22.81 -13.58 17.96
C SER A 168 -24.17 -14.10 17.48
N VAL A 169 -24.24 -14.56 16.21
CA VAL A 169 -25.48 -15.14 15.66
C VAL A 169 -25.89 -16.39 16.44
N VAL A 170 -24.95 -17.32 16.67
CA VAL A 170 -25.22 -18.56 17.43
C VAL A 170 -25.66 -18.23 18.87
N THR A 171 -24.98 -17.28 19.53
CA THR A 171 -25.30 -16.88 20.90
C THR A 171 -26.67 -16.21 21.00
N VAL A 172 -27.00 -15.29 20.08
CA VAL A 172 -28.29 -14.60 20.06
C VAL A 172 -29.43 -15.57 19.80
N VAL A 173 -29.32 -16.40 18.74
CA VAL A 173 -30.35 -17.38 18.38
C VAL A 173 -30.49 -18.45 19.47
N GLY A 174 -29.38 -18.97 19.99
CA GLY A 174 -29.37 -19.99 21.02
C GLY A 174 -29.91 -19.48 22.37
N SER A 175 -29.51 -18.27 22.81
CA SER A 175 -30.05 -17.69 24.05
C SER A 175 -31.53 -17.37 23.93
N LEU A 176 -31.99 -16.83 22.78
CA LEU A 176 -33.42 -16.60 22.53
C LEU A 176 -34.22 -17.91 22.58
N GLY A 177 -33.72 -19.00 21.93
CA GLY A 177 -34.33 -20.31 22.00
C GLY A 177 -34.44 -20.85 23.41
N MET A 178 -33.36 -20.71 24.22
CA MET A 178 -33.40 -21.12 25.65
C MET A 178 -34.35 -20.27 26.47
N MET A 179 -34.43 -18.97 26.24
CA MET A 179 -35.41 -18.09 26.94
C MET A 179 -36.84 -18.42 26.57
N LEU A 180 -37.15 -18.71 25.31
CA LEU A 180 -38.49 -19.19 24.88
C LEU A 180 -38.85 -20.51 25.52
N ALA A 181 -37.89 -21.42 25.69
CA ALA A 181 -38.13 -22.72 26.35
C ALA A 181 -38.38 -22.57 27.85
N ILE A 182 -37.83 -21.53 28.53
CA ILE A 182 -38.03 -21.27 29.97
C ILE A 182 -39.36 -20.56 30.19
N SER A 183 -39.58 -19.42 29.52
CA SER A 183 -40.80 -18.61 29.75
C SER A 183 -41.06 -17.68 28.56
N PRO A 184 -41.96 -18.04 27.62
CA PRO A 184 -42.35 -17.17 26.51
C PRO A 184 -42.88 -15.80 26.94
N PRO A 185 -43.65 -15.65 28.03
CA PRO A 185 -44.12 -14.32 28.47
C PRO A 185 -42.99 -13.34 28.82
N LEU A 186 -41.91 -13.84 29.45
CA LEU A 186 -40.76 -12.95 29.80
C LEU A 186 -40.00 -12.48 28.58
N VAL A 187 -40.03 -13.20 27.46
CA VAL A 187 -39.37 -12.78 26.20
C VAL A 187 -40.02 -11.51 25.63
N LEU A 188 -41.30 -11.22 25.96
CA LEU A 188 -41.97 -9.96 25.54
C LEU A 188 -41.29 -8.71 26.07
N VAL A 189 -40.58 -8.81 27.20
CA VAL A 189 -39.75 -7.69 27.71
C VAL A 189 -38.72 -7.25 26.66
N PHE A 190 -38.13 -8.19 25.91
CA PHE A 190 -37.18 -7.87 24.85
C PHE A 190 -37.84 -7.28 23.60
N GLY A 191 -39.13 -7.56 23.40
CA GLY A 191 -39.93 -6.94 22.32
C GLY A 191 -40.04 -5.41 22.52
N VAL A 192 -39.85 -4.90 23.75
CA VAL A 192 -39.83 -3.47 24.05
C VAL A 192 -38.41 -2.95 24.22
N THR A 193 -37.57 -3.64 25.00
CA THR A 193 -36.25 -3.10 25.38
C THR A 193 -35.24 -3.14 24.24
N VAL A 194 -35.28 -4.13 23.35
CA VAL A 194 -34.37 -4.21 22.19
C VAL A 194 -34.65 -3.13 21.13
N PRO A 195 -35.91 -2.92 20.68
CA PRO A 195 -36.21 -1.81 19.79
C PRO A 195 -35.83 -0.46 20.39
N LEU A 196 -36.07 -0.25 21.69
CA LEU A 196 -35.71 0.97 22.40
C LEU A 196 -34.19 1.18 22.39
N SER A 197 -33.40 0.14 22.66
CA SER A 197 -31.93 0.18 22.58
C SER A 197 -31.46 0.54 21.19
N ILE A 198 -31.99 -0.09 20.15
CA ILE A 198 -31.66 0.18 18.76
C ILE A 198 -32.00 1.64 18.39
N LEU A 199 -33.16 2.14 18.76
CA LEU A 199 -33.59 3.49 18.48
C LEU A 199 -32.67 4.53 19.15
N ILE A 200 -32.33 4.36 20.42
CA ILE A 200 -31.44 5.26 21.18
C ILE A 200 -30.03 5.23 20.57
N THR A 201 -29.50 4.03 20.33
CA THR A 201 -28.17 3.87 19.69
C THR A 201 -28.14 4.54 18.31
N ARG A 202 -29.17 4.33 17.49
CA ARG A 202 -29.27 4.94 16.16
C ARG A 202 -29.37 6.46 16.25
N PHE A 203 -30.15 6.99 17.19
CA PHE A 203 -30.29 8.42 17.44
C PHE A 203 -28.95 9.05 17.80
N ILE A 204 -28.24 8.51 18.81
CA ILE A 204 -26.93 9.04 19.23
C ILE A 204 -25.92 8.91 18.10
N THR A 205 -25.82 7.75 17.45
CA THR A 205 -24.86 7.51 16.36
C THR A 205 -25.10 8.44 15.18
N SER A 206 -26.35 8.76 14.84
CA SER A 206 -26.66 9.71 13.75
C SER A 206 -26.13 11.11 14.03
N HIS A 207 -26.15 11.54 15.30
CA HIS A 207 -25.65 12.84 15.76
C HIS A 207 -24.13 12.87 15.90
N THR A 208 -23.52 11.74 16.26
CA THR A 208 -22.05 11.68 16.45
C THR A 208 -21.29 11.52 15.13
N ARG A 209 -21.88 10.93 14.09
CA ARG A 209 -21.23 10.76 12.75
C ARG A 209 -20.61 12.04 12.18
N PRO A 210 -21.30 13.19 12.12
CA PRO A 210 -20.71 14.42 11.62
C PRO A 210 -19.56 14.93 12.50
N LEU A 211 -19.61 14.69 13.80
CA LEU A 211 -18.54 15.06 14.74
C LEU A 211 -17.29 14.22 14.50
N PHE A 212 -17.42 12.91 14.32
CA PHE A 212 -16.30 12.04 13.93
C PHE A 212 -15.67 12.43 12.60
N ARG A 213 -16.51 12.81 11.63
CA ARG A 213 -16.00 13.30 10.33
C ARG A 213 -15.21 14.60 10.51
N ARG A 214 -15.71 15.54 11.31
CA ARG A 214 -15.00 16.78 11.64
C ARG A 214 -13.68 16.50 12.36
N ARG A 215 -13.67 15.58 13.34
CA ARG A 215 -12.46 15.13 14.04
C ARG A 215 -11.42 14.58 13.06
N SER A 216 -11.81 13.65 12.18
CA SER A 216 -10.89 13.07 11.19
C SER A 216 -10.30 14.14 10.26
N LEU A 217 -11.10 15.13 9.86
CA LEU A 217 -10.63 16.23 9.01
C LEU A 217 -9.62 17.10 9.77
N LYS A 218 -9.88 17.43 11.05
CA LYS A 218 -8.96 18.25 11.86
C LYS A 218 -7.66 17.51 12.18
N ILE A 219 -7.70 16.21 12.48
CA ILE A 219 -6.49 15.39 12.64
C ILE A 219 -5.67 15.36 11.34
N GLY A 220 -6.33 15.26 10.17
CA GLY A 220 -5.64 15.33 8.88
C GLY A 220 -4.94 16.67 8.65
N GLN A 221 -5.58 17.80 9.02
CA GLN A 221 -4.99 19.13 8.96
C GLN A 221 -3.78 19.27 9.90
N LEU A 222 -3.90 18.79 11.13
CA LEU A 222 -2.81 18.78 12.12
C LEU A 222 -1.61 17.97 11.62
N ASN A 223 -1.85 16.73 11.13
CA ASN A 223 -0.79 15.88 10.60
C ASN A 223 -0.08 16.51 9.40
N GLY A 224 -0.85 17.12 8.47
CA GLY A 224 -0.26 17.82 7.33
C GLY A 224 0.60 19.01 7.75
N PHE A 225 0.16 19.78 8.73
CA PHE A 225 0.95 20.90 9.29
C PHE A 225 2.23 20.41 9.95
N VAL A 226 2.16 19.36 10.77
CA VAL A 226 3.34 18.76 11.43
C VAL A 226 4.32 18.20 10.40
N GLU A 227 3.84 17.50 9.37
CA GLU A 227 4.68 16.99 8.29
C GLU A 227 5.39 18.12 7.54
N GLU A 228 4.68 19.22 7.23
CA GLU A 228 5.26 20.40 6.60
C GLU A 228 6.35 21.04 7.48
N ALA A 229 6.07 21.21 8.78
CA ALA A 229 7.01 21.79 9.73
C ALA A 229 8.28 20.94 9.88
N ILE A 230 8.15 19.60 9.99
CA ILE A 230 9.29 18.67 10.12
C ILE A 230 10.11 18.66 8.82
N THR A 231 9.45 18.58 7.67
CA THR A 231 10.13 18.56 6.36
C THR A 231 10.85 19.90 6.11
N GLY A 232 10.23 21.01 6.51
CA GLY A 232 10.77 22.35 6.40
C GLY A 232 11.67 22.79 7.55
N GLN A 233 12.07 21.93 8.50
CA GLN A 233 12.78 22.29 9.73
C GLN A 233 14.04 23.12 9.48
N LYS A 234 14.85 22.75 8.50
CA LYS A 234 16.07 23.53 8.15
C LYS A 234 15.74 24.96 7.75
N THR A 235 14.71 25.16 6.95
CA THR A 235 14.25 26.48 6.51
C THR A 235 13.67 27.25 7.68
N LEU A 236 12.86 26.60 8.50
CA LEU A 236 12.23 27.16 9.68
C LEU A 236 13.29 27.73 10.64
N THR A 237 14.32 26.94 10.95
CA THR A 237 15.44 27.35 11.81
C THR A 237 16.31 28.45 11.15
N ALA A 238 16.58 28.35 9.85
CA ALA A 238 17.36 29.35 9.13
C ALA A 238 16.70 30.75 9.14
N TYR A 239 15.37 30.82 9.23
CA TYR A 239 14.61 32.07 9.31
C TYR A 239 14.12 32.39 10.73
N CYS A 240 14.52 31.65 11.76
CA CYS A 240 14.12 31.82 13.17
C CYS A 240 12.60 31.93 13.36
N GLN A 241 11.84 31.03 12.71
CA GLN A 241 10.38 31.05 12.74
C GLN A 241 9.78 30.02 13.72
N GLU A 242 10.55 29.47 14.66
CA GLU A 242 10.14 28.44 15.59
C GLU A 242 8.92 28.87 16.42
N GLU A 243 8.99 30.05 17.06
CA GLU A 243 7.89 30.54 17.90
C GLU A 243 6.60 30.81 17.10
N ASN A 244 6.74 31.31 15.87
CA ASN A 244 5.59 31.56 15.01
C ASN A 244 4.94 30.24 14.57
N THR A 245 5.76 29.22 14.28
CA THR A 245 5.28 27.90 13.92
C THR A 245 4.60 27.21 15.09
N ILE A 246 5.15 27.32 16.31
CA ILE A 246 4.52 26.80 17.54
C ILE A 246 3.16 27.46 17.76
N ARG A 247 3.05 28.78 17.65
CA ARG A 247 1.75 29.47 17.80
C ARG A 247 0.71 29.03 16.76
N LYS A 248 1.13 28.76 15.54
CA LYS A 248 0.25 28.20 14.49
C LYS A 248 -0.15 26.77 14.81
N LEU A 249 0.79 25.96 15.30
CA LEU A 249 0.51 24.60 15.77
C LEU A 249 -0.52 24.59 16.90
N ASP A 250 -0.35 25.46 17.88
CA ASP A 250 -1.29 25.57 19.03
C ASP A 250 -2.70 25.87 18.54
N ALA A 251 -2.86 26.83 17.61
CA ALA A 251 -4.18 27.15 17.04
C ALA A 251 -4.83 25.95 16.31
N VAL A 252 -4.05 25.23 15.49
CA VAL A 252 -4.56 24.03 14.78
C VAL A 252 -4.83 22.89 15.75
N ASN A 253 -4.01 22.75 16.80
CA ASN A 253 -4.18 21.75 17.84
C ASN A 253 -5.42 22.00 18.68
N ASP A 254 -5.68 23.25 19.10
CA ASP A 254 -6.88 23.62 19.86
C ASP A 254 -8.16 23.29 19.09
N GLU A 255 -8.22 23.62 17.79
CA GLU A 255 -9.35 23.24 16.94
C GLU A 255 -9.51 21.70 16.82
N THR A 256 -8.39 20.98 16.83
CA THR A 256 -8.38 19.51 16.78
C THR A 256 -8.86 18.91 18.09
N VAL A 257 -8.41 19.47 19.23
CA VAL A 257 -8.83 19.08 20.60
C VAL A 257 -10.33 19.31 20.76
N ASP A 258 -10.86 20.45 20.33
CA ASP A 258 -12.29 20.74 20.37
C ASP A 258 -13.11 19.75 19.53
N ALA A 259 -12.64 19.44 18.33
CA ALA A 259 -13.31 18.47 17.46
C ALA A 259 -13.26 17.06 18.05
N TYR A 260 -12.13 16.68 18.66
CA TYR A 260 -11.94 15.40 19.34
C TYR A 260 -12.85 15.30 20.57
N PHE A 261 -12.82 16.32 21.45
CA PHE A 261 -13.65 16.38 22.65
C PHE A 261 -15.13 16.21 22.32
N ASN A 262 -15.64 17.00 21.37
CA ASN A 262 -17.05 16.93 21.00
C ASN A 262 -17.43 15.54 20.44
N ALA A 263 -16.58 14.92 19.60
CA ALA A 263 -16.84 13.59 19.07
C ALA A 263 -16.90 12.53 20.18
N GLU A 264 -15.92 12.54 21.11
CA GLU A 264 -15.85 11.58 22.22
C GLU A 264 -16.94 11.83 23.24
N TYR A 265 -17.21 13.09 23.64
CA TYR A 265 -18.22 13.45 24.59
C TYR A 265 -19.62 12.94 24.19
N TYR A 266 -20.01 13.12 22.93
CA TYR A 266 -21.30 12.61 22.47
C TYR A 266 -21.30 11.10 22.25
N SER A 267 -20.19 10.53 21.80
CA SER A 267 -20.06 9.09 21.58
C SER A 267 -20.07 8.30 22.90
N SER A 268 -19.40 8.82 23.94
CA SER A 268 -19.31 8.15 25.23
C SER A 268 -20.67 7.93 25.93
N ARG A 269 -21.72 8.65 25.50
CA ARG A 269 -23.10 8.47 26.02
C ARG A 269 -23.75 7.16 25.56
N VAL A 270 -23.28 6.55 24.46
CA VAL A 270 -23.87 5.30 23.93
C VAL A 270 -23.79 4.19 24.97
N GLY A 271 -22.60 3.96 25.55
CA GLY A 271 -22.38 2.93 26.56
C GLY A 271 -23.33 3.02 27.77
N PRO A 272 -23.34 4.14 28.50
CA PRO A 272 -24.25 4.35 29.64
C PRO A 272 -25.73 4.21 29.30
N CYS A 273 -26.18 4.73 28.12
CA CYS A 273 -27.58 4.60 27.71
C CYS A 273 -27.98 3.15 27.44
N VAL A 274 -27.13 2.39 26.75
CA VAL A 274 -27.35 0.98 26.49
C VAL A 274 -27.34 0.17 27.80
N ASN A 275 -26.36 0.45 28.70
CA ASN A 275 -26.33 -0.20 30.02
C ASN A 275 -27.55 0.11 30.85
N PHE A 276 -28.07 1.34 30.79
CA PHE A 276 -29.32 1.70 31.47
C PHE A 276 -30.49 0.85 30.97
N ILE A 277 -30.64 0.69 29.64
CA ILE A 277 -31.71 -0.13 29.06
C ILE A 277 -31.54 -1.60 29.44
N ASN A 278 -30.31 -2.11 29.46
CA ASN A 278 -30.02 -3.49 29.85
C ASN A 278 -30.40 -3.72 31.35
N ASN A 279 -30.06 -2.77 32.22
CA ASN A 279 -30.45 -2.85 33.65
C ASN A 279 -31.96 -2.70 33.84
N LEU A 280 -32.61 -1.83 33.04
CA LEU A 280 -34.08 -1.73 33.05
C LEU A 280 -34.73 -3.04 32.61
N SER A 281 -34.20 -3.67 31.53
CA SER A 281 -34.63 -4.98 31.08
C SER A 281 -34.49 -6.02 32.19
N LEU A 282 -33.32 -6.04 32.87
CA LEU A 282 -33.06 -6.93 34.00
C LEU A 282 -34.03 -6.72 35.15
N ALA A 283 -34.33 -5.46 35.53
CA ALA A 283 -35.30 -5.15 36.55
C ALA A 283 -36.71 -5.64 36.19
N LEU A 284 -37.15 -5.38 34.94
CA LEU A 284 -38.44 -5.86 34.44
C LEU A 284 -38.53 -7.40 34.44
N ILE A 285 -37.48 -8.09 34.00
CA ILE A 285 -37.41 -9.56 34.03
C ILE A 285 -37.48 -10.07 35.46
N SER A 286 -36.80 -9.42 36.42
CA SER A 286 -36.81 -9.84 37.81
C SER A 286 -38.20 -9.64 38.46
N VAL A 287 -38.86 -8.50 38.21
CA VAL A 287 -40.20 -8.23 38.74
C VAL A 287 -41.23 -9.15 38.10
N CYS A 288 -41.28 -9.26 36.78
CA CYS A 288 -42.22 -10.13 36.10
C CYS A 288 -41.96 -11.63 36.41
N GLY A 289 -40.68 -12.03 36.53
CA GLY A 289 -40.28 -13.36 36.95
C GLY A 289 -40.74 -13.69 38.38
N ALA A 290 -40.60 -12.75 39.30
CA ALA A 290 -41.10 -12.90 40.67
C ALA A 290 -42.65 -13.06 40.71
N LEU A 291 -43.38 -12.29 39.89
CA LEU A 291 -44.83 -12.42 39.78
C LEU A 291 -45.24 -13.80 39.23
N LEU A 292 -44.51 -14.31 38.24
CA LEU A 292 -44.75 -15.66 37.71
C LEU A 292 -44.37 -16.77 38.70
N TYR A 293 -43.35 -16.55 39.53
CA TYR A 293 -42.97 -17.45 40.62
C TYR A 293 -44.10 -17.54 41.67
N LEU A 294 -44.65 -16.39 42.08
CA LEU A 294 -45.79 -16.36 43.04
C LEU A 294 -47.05 -17.06 42.51
N GLN A 295 -47.19 -17.13 41.19
CA GLN A 295 -48.26 -17.90 40.51
C GLN A 295 -47.91 -19.39 40.34
N GLY A 296 -46.75 -19.83 40.78
CA GLY A 296 -46.28 -21.23 40.60
C GLY A 296 -45.92 -21.61 39.18
N LEU A 297 -45.76 -20.62 38.28
CA LEU A 297 -45.45 -20.85 36.85
C LEU A 297 -43.94 -20.90 36.57
N MET A 298 -43.08 -20.50 37.49
CA MET A 298 -41.62 -20.52 37.37
C MET A 298 -40.96 -20.86 38.72
N THR A 299 -39.71 -21.38 38.64
CA THR A 299 -38.84 -21.60 39.82
C THR A 299 -37.84 -20.46 39.96
N VAL A 300 -37.22 -20.29 41.14
CA VAL A 300 -36.13 -19.29 41.34
C VAL A 300 -34.94 -19.55 40.44
N GLY A 301 -34.57 -20.82 40.26
CA GLY A 301 -33.50 -21.19 39.33
C GLY A 301 -33.83 -20.89 37.87
N SER A 302 -35.12 -21.06 37.45
CA SER A 302 -35.56 -20.67 36.10
C SER A 302 -35.43 -19.17 35.87
N ILE A 303 -35.75 -18.31 36.86
CA ILE A 303 -35.56 -16.84 36.82
C ILE A 303 -34.08 -16.52 36.70
N SER A 304 -33.23 -17.18 37.50
CA SER A 304 -31.79 -16.98 37.46
C SER A 304 -31.19 -17.34 36.08
N SER A 305 -31.57 -18.49 35.54
CA SER A 305 -31.20 -18.93 34.19
C SER A 305 -31.61 -17.91 33.14
N PHE A 306 -32.86 -17.43 33.20
CA PHE A 306 -33.39 -16.45 32.26
C PHE A 306 -32.57 -15.12 32.30
N VAL A 307 -32.22 -14.63 33.50
CA VAL A 307 -31.36 -13.47 33.71
C VAL A 307 -29.98 -13.66 33.05
N LEU A 308 -29.36 -14.83 33.21
CA LEU A 308 -28.08 -15.14 32.60
C LEU A 308 -28.17 -15.18 31.06
N TYR A 309 -29.24 -15.78 30.49
CA TYR A 309 -29.49 -15.76 29.06
C TYR A 309 -29.77 -14.34 28.52
N SER A 310 -30.51 -13.52 29.29
CA SER A 310 -30.75 -12.13 28.95
C SER A 310 -29.45 -11.33 28.71
N ARG A 311 -28.47 -11.52 29.59
CA ARG A 311 -27.15 -10.88 29.44
C ARG A 311 -26.41 -11.40 28.19
N LYS A 312 -26.43 -12.71 27.95
CA LYS A 312 -25.83 -13.32 26.76
C LYS A 312 -26.50 -12.89 25.45
N PHE A 313 -27.80 -12.64 25.47
CA PHE A 313 -28.57 -12.15 24.34
C PHE A 313 -28.27 -10.69 24.00
N SER A 314 -28.18 -9.84 25.01
CA SER A 314 -27.99 -8.39 24.82
C SER A 314 -26.56 -8.00 24.42
N GLY A 315 -25.54 -8.75 24.87
CA GLY A 315 -24.12 -8.45 24.59
C GLY A 315 -23.81 -8.30 23.09
N PRO A 316 -24.00 -9.33 22.28
CA PRO A 316 -23.70 -9.29 20.84
C PRO A 316 -24.47 -8.22 20.06
N ILE A 317 -25.69 -7.88 20.47
CA ILE A 317 -26.50 -6.83 19.83
C ILE A 317 -25.81 -5.47 19.96
N ASN A 318 -25.19 -5.21 21.11
CA ASN A 318 -24.49 -3.95 21.37
C ASN A 318 -23.16 -3.85 20.58
N GLU A 319 -22.48 -4.99 20.36
CA GLU A 319 -21.22 -5.05 19.60
C GLU A 319 -21.42 -5.01 18.09
N THR A 320 -22.62 -5.35 17.61
CA THR A 320 -22.90 -5.44 16.14
C THR A 320 -22.53 -4.17 15.38
N ALA A 321 -22.72 -2.99 15.97
CA ALA A 321 -22.40 -1.73 15.30
C ALA A 321 -20.89 -1.57 15.02
N ASN A 322 -20.03 -2.00 15.95
CA ASN A 322 -18.58 -1.95 15.81
C ASN A 322 -18.11 -2.97 14.75
N ILE A 323 -18.59 -4.20 14.85
CA ILE A 323 -18.26 -5.28 13.91
C ILE A 323 -18.62 -4.90 12.46
N VAL A 324 -19.79 -4.27 12.25
CA VAL A 324 -20.20 -3.79 10.92
C VAL A 324 -19.24 -2.70 10.42
N GLY A 325 -18.74 -1.83 11.29
CA GLY A 325 -17.74 -0.82 10.94
C GLY A 325 -16.41 -1.43 10.50
N GLU A 326 -15.92 -2.41 11.26
CA GLU A 326 -14.67 -3.12 10.98
C GLU A 326 -14.76 -3.92 9.67
N LEU A 327 -15.86 -4.65 9.44
CA LEU A 327 -16.14 -5.34 8.18
C LEU A 327 -16.20 -4.37 6.98
N GLN A 328 -16.79 -3.18 7.14
CA GLN A 328 -16.81 -2.18 6.07
C GLN A 328 -15.40 -1.67 5.76
N SER A 329 -14.56 -1.46 6.77
CA SER A 329 -13.16 -1.07 6.59
C SER A 329 -12.36 -2.16 5.87
N ALA A 330 -12.54 -3.43 6.26
CA ALA A 330 -11.91 -4.57 5.59
C ALA A 330 -12.36 -4.74 4.13
N LEU A 331 -13.65 -4.54 3.84
CA LEU A 331 -14.16 -4.57 2.48
C LEU A 331 -13.60 -3.41 1.63
N ALA A 332 -13.45 -2.21 2.21
CA ALA A 332 -12.83 -1.09 1.50
C ALA A 332 -11.34 -1.35 1.22
N ALA A 333 -10.60 -1.92 2.18
CA ALA A 333 -9.23 -2.35 2.00
C ALA A 333 -9.11 -3.43 0.90
N ALA A 334 -9.99 -4.44 0.94
CA ALA A 334 -10.03 -5.49 -0.08
C ALA A 334 -10.36 -4.93 -1.48
N GLU A 335 -11.24 -3.94 -1.59
CA GLU A 335 -11.55 -3.28 -2.86
C GLU A 335 -10.32 -2.56 -3.43
N ARG A 336 -9.53 -1.86 -2.60
CA ARG A 336 -8.28 -1.21 -3.04
C ARG A 336 -7.24 -2.23 -3.51
N VAL A 337 -7.08 -3.33 -2.77
CA VAL A 337 -6.19 -4.43 -3.15
C VAL A 337 -6.64 -5.06 -4.48
N PHE A 338 -7.93 -5.34 -4.63
CA PHE A 338 -8.43 -5.95 -5.87
C PHE A 338 -8.37 -5.01 -7.07
N ARG A 339 -8.53 -3.71 -6.87
CA ARG A 339 -8.33 -2.71 -7.93
C ARG A 339 -6.89 -2.75 -8.44
N LEU A 340 -5.90 -2.85 -7.55
CA LEU A 340 -4.51 -3.03 -7.97
C LEU A 340 -4.30 -4.33 -8.76
N LEU A 341 -4.93 -5.43 -8.33
CA LEU A 341 -4.85 -6.72 -9.03
C LEU A 341 -5.63 -6.75 -10.37
N ASP A 342 -6.48 -5.77 -10.61
CA ASP A 342 -7.26 -5.63 -11.85
C ASP A 342 -6.60 -4.67 -12.85
N GLU A 343 -5.51 -3.98 -12.45
CA GLU A 343 -4.74 -3.15 -13.37
C GLU A 343 -4.22 -3.98 -14.52
N ALA A 344 -4.23 -3.41 -15.72
CA ALA A 344 -3.79 -4.14 -16.90
C ALA A 344 -2.27 -4.38 -16.85
N PRO A 345 -1.79 -5.62 -17.00
CA PRO A 345 -0.36 -5.89 -17.11
C PRO A 345 0.21 -5.25 -18.37
N GLU A 346 1.54 -5.13 -18.44
CA GLU A 346 2.21 -4.68 -19.66
C GLU A 346 1.74 -5.57 -20.83
N PRO A 347 1.30 -4.97 -21.96
CA PRO A 347 0.81 -5.75 -23.10
C PRO A 347 1.81 -6.83 -23.51
N PRO A 348 1.38 -8.06 -23.81
CA PRO A 348 2.30 -9.09 -24.26
C PRO A 348 2.97 -8.68 -25.58
N ASP A 349 4.15 -9.22 -25.84
CA ASP A 349 4.82 -9.03 -27.11
C ASP A 349 3.96 -9.60 -28.25
N ALA A 350 4.12 -9.06 -29.46
CA ALA A 350 3.38 -9.49 -30.64
C ALA A 350 3.59 -10.99 -30.90
N LEU A 351 2.55 -11.67 -31.41
CA LEU A 351 2.69 -13.07 -31.82
C LEU A 351 3.75 -13.19 -32.94
N GLY A 352 4.81 -13.94 -32.66
CA GLY A 352 5.96 -14.07 -33.58
C GLY A 352 6.98 -12.94 -33.43
N ALA A 353 6.97 -12.18 -32.34
CA ALA A 353 7.99 -11.19 -32.05
C ALA A 353 9.41 -11.81 -32.12
N GLN A 354 10.29 -11.15 -32.83
CA GLN A 354 11.67 -11.60 -33.04
C GLN A 354 12.53 -11.26 -31.82
N VAL A 355 13.50 -12.09 -31.52
CA VAL A 355 14.55 -11.76 -30.54
C VAL A 355 15.64 -10.99 -31.28
N LEU A 356 16.06 -9.85 -30.72
CA LEU A 356 17.19 -9.09 -31.21
C LEU A 356 18.48 -9.82 -30.83
N ASP A 357 19.12 -10.44 -31.82
CA ASP A 357 20.44 -11.06 -31.70
C ASP A 357 21.47 -10.24 -32.50
N HIS A 358 22.68 -10.09 -31.96
CA HIS A 358 23.80 -9.38 -32.64
C HIS A 358 23.44 -7.94 -33.05
N VAL A 359 22.93 -7.15 -32.12
CA VAL A 359 22.51 -5.77 -32.35
C VAL A 359 23.70 -4.89 -32.75
N ALA A 360 23.63 -4.28 -33.93
CA ALA A 360 24.63 -3.33 -34.43
C ALA A 360 24.45 -1.94 -33.78
N GLY A 361 23.20 -1.59 -33.40
CA GLY A 361 22.86 -0.35 -32.78
C GLY A 361 22.49 0.79 -33.75
N ASP A 362 21.95 0.46 -34.92
CA ASP A 362 21.28 1.44 -35.79
C ASP A 362 19.90 1.77 -35.23
N VAL A 363 19.65 3.02 -34.86
CA VAL A 363 18.37 3.42 -34.26
C VAL A 363 17.74 4.53 -35.08
N ALA A 364 16.50 4.31 -35.52
CA ALA A 364 15.73 5.32 -36.25
C ALA A 364 14.37 5.56 -35.60
N LEU A 365 14.02 6.82 -35.47
CA LEU A 365 12.67 7.29 -35.16
C LEU A 365 12.13 7.96 -36.41
N GLU A 366 10.93 7.59 -36.82
CA GLU A 366 10.28 8.06 -38.03
C GLU A 366 8.92 8.65 -37.66
N ASP A 367 8.77 9.97 -37.74
CA ASP A 367 7.56 10.77 -37.49
C ASP A 367 6.85 10.39 -36.18
N VAL A 368 7.63 10.26 -35.11
CA VAL A 368 7.15 9.79 -33.81
C VAL A 368 6.43 10.89 -33.08
N SER A 369 5.14 10.66 -32.76
CA SER A 369 4.37 11.49 -31.85
C SER A 369 3.91 10.68 -30.64
N PHE A 370 3.91 11.31 -29.45
CA PHE A 370 3.57 10.66 -28.20
C PHE A 370 3.10 11.64 -27.12
N GLY A 371 2.13 11.18 -26.29
CA GLY A 371 1.68 11.84 -25.07
C GLY A 371 1.35 10.84 -23.97
N TYR A 372 1.59 11.22 -22.69
CA TYR A 372 1.24 10.37 -21.55
C TYR A 372 -0.27 10.31 -21.29
N GLU A 373 -0.99 11.37 -21.68
CA GLU A 373 -2.44 11.48 -21.53
C GLU A 373 -3.10 11.66 -22.90
N PRO A 374 -4.26 11.03 -23.15
CA PRO A 374 -5.00 11.22 -24.39
C PRO A 374 -5.30 12.71 -24.65
N GLY A 375 -4.91 13.20 -25.82
CA GLY A 375 -5.14 14.60 -26.21
C GLY A 375 -4.07 15.60 -25.74
N HIS A 376 -3.06 15.17 -25.00
CA HIS A 376 -1.91 16.00 -24.62
C HIS A 376 -0.63 15.43 -25.22
N THR A 377 -0.32 15.78 -26.45
CA THR A 377 0.90 15.35 -27.15
C THR A 377 2.11 16.10 -26.58
N ILE A 378 3.18 15.37 -26.28
CA ILE A 378 4.44 15.91 -25.75
C ILE A 378 5.55 15.91 -26.81
N LEU A 379 5.58 14.90 -27.68
CA LEU A 379 6.51 14.85 -28.81
C LEU A 379 5.70 14.89 -30.10
N HIS A 380 6.11 15.72 -31.04
CA HIS A 380 5.42 15.97 -32.30
C HIS A 380 6.33 15.61 -33.49
N ASP A 381 5.91 14.61 -34.29
CA ASP A 381 6.54 14.18 -35.55
C ASP A 381 8.08 14.12 -35.50
N LEU A 382 8.61 13.59 -34.38
CA LEU A 382 10.04 13.54 -34.11
C LEU A 382 10.70 12.48 -34.99
N SER A 383 11.67 12.92 -35.80
CA SER A 383 12.49 12.05 -36.64
C SER A 383 13.96 12.17 -36.29
N LEU A 384 14.65 11.03 -36.13
CA LEU A 384 16.05 10.94 -35.75
C LEU A 384 16.64 9.65 -36.35
N HIS A 385 17.89 9.71 -36.82
CA HIS A 385 18.65 8.53 -37.19
C HIS A 385 20.04 8.54 -36.53
N ALA A 386 20.26 7.60 -35.61
CA ALA A 386 21.53 7.37 -34.94
C ALA A 386 22.23 6.13 -35.55
N LYS A 387 23.39 6.33 -36.18
CA LYS A 387 24.18 5.26 -36.78
C LYS A 387 24.89 4.43 -35.70
N PRO A 388 25.24 3.16 -36.00
CA PRO A 388 26.04 2.34 -35.09
C PRO A 388 27.30 3.05 -34.62
N GLY A 389 27.58 2.99 -33.33
CA GLY A 389 28.78 3.56 -32.72
C GLY A 389 28.84 5.10 -32.66
N THR A 390 27.74 5.80 -32.97
CA THR A 390 27.69 7.27 -32.87
C THR A 390 27.05 7.76 -31.57
N MET A 391 27.46 8.96 -31.15
CA MET A 391 26.91 9.63 -29.98
C MET A 391 25.92 10.73 -30.38
N THR A 392 24.65 10.57 -29.97
CA THR A 392 23.61 11.58 -30.11
C THR A 392 23.38 12.30 -28.81
N ALA A 393 23.67 13.60 -28.74
CA ALA A 393 23.37 14.44 -27.59
C ALA A 393 21.98 15.05 -27.73
N ILE A 394 21.13 14.88 -26.73
CA ILE A 394 19.77 15.44 -26.67
C ILE A 394 19.80 16.67 -25.77
N VAL A 395 19.53 17.86 -26.35
CA VAL A 395 19.65 19.16 -25.70
C VAL A 395 18.31 19.89 -25.80
N GLY A 396 17.99 20.66 -24.76
CA GLY A 396 16.76 21.48 -24.72
C GLY A 396 16.40 21.88 -23.30
N PRO A 397 15.46 22.82 -23.13
CA PRO A 397 15.01 23.27 -21.80
C PRO A 397 14.33 22.13 -21.02
N THR A 398 14.15 22.37 -19.70
CA THR A 398 13.37 21.45 -18.85
C THR A 398 11.94 21.36 -19.37
N GLY A 399 11.40 20.13 -19.46
CA GLY A 399 10.06 19.91 -20.00
C GLY A 399 9.98 19.78 -21.53
N ALA A 400 11.10 19.90 -22.27
CA ALA A 400 11.09 19.79 -23.74
C ALA A 400 10.79 18.38 -24.30
N GLY A 401 10.71 17.34 -23.46
CA GLY A 401 10.43 15.96 -23.89
C GLY A 401 11.68 15.04 -23.95
N LYS A 402 12.84 15.46 -23.42
CA LYS A 402 14.09 14.67 -23.45
C LYS A 402 13.95 13.29 -22.78
N THR A 403 13.43 13.22 -21.57
CA THR A 403 13.19 11.98 -20.82
C THR A 403 12.11 11.13 -21.50
N THR A 404 11.12 11.78 -22.12
CA THR A 404 10.08 11.08 -22.89
C THR A 404 10.70 10.31 -24.07
N LEU A 405 11.65 10.92 -24.79
CA LEU A 405 12.37 10.26 -25.87
C LEU A 405 13.10 8.99 -25.39
N ILE A 406 13.79 9.08 -24.24
CA ILE A 406 14.45 7.91 -23.62
C ILE A 406 13.45 6.81 -23.31
N ASN A 407 12.31 7.16 -22.74
CA ASN A 407 11.26 6.20 -22.39
C ASN A 407 10.72 5.45 -23.63
N LEU A 408 10.66 6.11 -24.78
CA LEU A 408 10.26 5.51 -26.05
C LEU A 408 11.34 4.58 -26.63
N LEU A 409 12.64 4.94 -26.53
CA LEU A 409 13.75 4.09 -26.96
C LEU A 409 13.76 2.75 -26.21
N MET A 410 13.50 2.78 -24.88
CA MET A 410 13.40 1.58 -24.03
C MET A 410 12.06 0.86 -24.17
N ARG A 411 11.14 1.41 -24.97
CA ARG A 411 9.77 0.92 -25.08
C ARG A 411 9.10 0.73 -23.71
N PHE A 412 9.30 1.70 -22.78
CA PHE A 412 8.51 1.79 -21.57
C PHE A 412 7.08 2.26 -21.87
N TYR A 413 6.94 2.98 -22.98
CA TYR A 413 5.67 3.39 -23.60
C TYR A 413 5.72 3.08 -25.10
N ASP A 414 4.57 2.75 -25.67
CA ASP A 414 4.42 2.61 -27.12
C ASP A 414 4.05 3.98 -27.72
N VAL A 415 4.57 4.30 -28.91
CA VAL A 415 4.27 5.55 -29.62
C VAL A 415 2.83 5.61 -30.08
N ASP A 416 2.23 6.81 -30.10
CA ASP A 416 0.86 7.06 -30.60
C ASP A 416 0.81 7.02 -32.14
N SER A 417 1.81 7.65 -32.81
CA SER A 417 2.00 7.60 -34.25
C SER A 417 3.48 7.51 -34.60
N GLY A 418 3.79 7.18 -35.85
CA GLY A 418 5.15 6.91 -36.31
C GLY A 418 5.68 5.57 -35.83
N GLN A 419 7.00 5.41 -35.88
CA GLN A 419 7.65 4.16 -35.42
C GLN A 419 9.09 4.39 -34.94
N VAL A 420 9.49 3.54 -33.99
CA VAL A 420 10.87 3.41 -33.54
C VAL A 420 11.42 2.10 -34.11
N ARG A 421 12.62 2.15 -34.70
CA ARG A 421 13.32 0.98 -35.27
C ARG A 421 14.68 0.79 -34.62
N VAL A 422 15.08 -0.46 -34.49
CA VAL A 422 16.44 -0.86 -34.11
C VAL A 422 16.92 -1.86 -35.11
N ASP A 423 18.08 -1.60 -35.75
CA ASP A 423 18.63 -2.38 -36.85
C ASP A 423 17.63 -2.67 -37.98
N GLY A 424 16.82 -1.65 -38.31
CA GLY A 424 15.78 -1.74 -39.33
C GLY A 424 14.48 -2.44 -38.90
N LEU A 425 14.43 -3.06 -37.71
CA LEU A 425 13.26 -3.75 -37.20
C LEU A 425 12.41 -2.80 -36.32
N PRO A 426 11.09 -2.67 -36.54
CA PRO A 426 10.22 -1.93 -35.66
C PRO A 426 10.25 -2.50 -34.23
N VAL A 427 10.42 -1.66 -33.21
CA VAL A 427 10.48 -2.13 -31.81
C VAL A 427 9.20 -2.85 -31.36
N LYS A 428 8.06 -2.62 -32.01
CA LYS A 428 6.80 -3.36 -31.77
C LYS A 428 6.84 -4.81 -32.27
N SER A 429 7.75 -5.15 -33.21
CA SER A 429 7.90 -6.49 -33.77
C SER A 429 8.96 -7.34 -33.08
N VAL A 430 9.67 -6.79 -32.09
CA VAL A 430 10.68 -7.49 -31.31
C VAL A 430 10.23 -7.69 -29.87
N THR A 431 10.83 -8.67 -29.18
CA THR A 431 10.53 -8.90 -27.76
C THR A 431 11.08 -7.76 -26.90
N ARG A 432 10.29 -7.25 -25.94
CA ARG A 432 10.72 -6.20 -25.02
C ARG A 432 11.98 -6.59 -24.25
N GLN A 433 12.08 -7.86 -23.87
CA GLN A 433 13.23 -8.36 -23.13
C GLN A 433 14.53 -8.20 -23.95
N SER A 434 14.55 -8.63 -25.23
CA SER A 434 15.75 -8.52 -26.07
C SER A 434 16.07 -7.05 -26.38
N LEU A 435 15.06 -6.21 -26.61
CA LEU A 435 15.25 -4.77 -26.81
C LEU A 435 15.88 -4.11 -25.56
N ARG A 436 15.33 -4.36 -24.36
CA ARG A 436 15.84 -3.76 -23.12
C ARG A 436 17.23 -4.28 -22.76
N LEU A 437 17.56 -5.53 -23.06
CA LEU A 437 18.91 -6.07 -22.89
C LEU A 437 19.93 -5.51 -23.87
N ALA A 438 19.47 -4.97 -25.01
CA ALA A 438 20.34 -4.31 -25.99
C ALA A 438 20.73 -2.87 -25.57
N TYR A 439 20.15 -2.33 -24.50
CA TYR A 439 20.48 -1.04 -23.93
C TYR A 439 21.10 -1.16 -22.54
N SER A 440 22.23 -0.50 -22.31
CA SER A 440 22.68 -0.15 -20.97
C SER A 440 22.13 1.23 -20.60
N MET A 441 21.79 1.45 -19.32
CA MET A 441 21.21 2.71 -18.87
C MET A 441 21.87 3.22 -17.60
N VAL A 442 22.28 4.51 -17.61
CA VAL A 442 22.77 5.23 -16.44
C VAL A 442 21.88 6.45 -16.24
N LEU A 443 21.07 6.44 -15.19
CA LEU A 443 20.13 7.51 -14.87
C LEU A 443 20.77 8.60 -14.02
N GLN A 444 20.17 9.78 -14.01
CA GLN A 444 20.51 10.90 -13.14
C GLN A 444 20.39 10.52 -11.66
N ASP A 445 19.25 9.89 -11.29
CA ASP A 445 19.02 9.35 -9.95
C ASP A 445 19.57 7.93 -9.89
N THR A 446 20.69 7.79 -9.17
CA THR A 446 21.35 6.51 -8.99
C THR A 446 20.60 5.67 -7.97
N TRP A 447 20.07 4.52 -8.38
CA TRP A 447 19.40 3.58 -7.47
C TRP A 447 20.28 2.37 -7.16
N LEU A 448 20.50 2.12 -5.86
CA LEU A 448 21.20 0.94 -5.35
C LEU A 448 20.24 0.10 -4.51
N PHE A 449 20.23 -1.20 -4.77
CA PHE A 449 19.40 -2.14 -4.02
C PHE A 449 20.05 -2.48 -2.67
N TYR A 450 19.22 -2.81 -1.68
CA TYR A 450 19.70 -3.43 -0.46
C TYR A 450 20.42 -4.73 -0.81
N GLY A 451 21.67 -4.86 -0.42
CA GLY A 451 22.53 -5.98 -0.74
C GLY A 451 24.00 -5.57 -0.73
N THR A 452 24.89 -6.48 -1.10
CA THR A 452 26.31 -6.19 -1.18
C THR A 452 26.67 -5.32 -2.38
N ILE A 453 27.85 -4.70 -2.36
CA ILE A 453 28.40 -3.99 -3.53
C ILE A 453 28.54 -4.95 -4.71
N TYR A 454 28.98 -6.19 -4.46
CA TYR A 454 29.07 -7.25 -5.47
C TYR A 454 27.70 -7.47 -6.14
N GLU A 455 26.64 -7.70 -5.36
CA GLU A 455 25.28 -7.94 -5.89
C GLU A 455 24.77 -6.74 -6.69
N ASN A 456 25.06 -5.54 -6.23
CA ASN A 456 24.67 -4.32 -6.95
C ASN A 456 25.34 -4.15 -8.31
N ILE A 457 26.61 -4.51 -8.45
CA ILE A 457 27.30 -4.50 -9.75
C ILE A 457 26.84 -5.68 -10.59
N ALA A 458 26.79 -6.89 -10.00
CA ALA A 458 26.38 -8.12 -10.66
C ALA A 458 24.92 -8.09 -11.17
N TYR A 459 24.10 -7.15 -10.67
CA TYR A 459 22.73 -6.94 -11.15
C TYR A 459 22.64 -6.71 -12.65
N GLY A 460 23.69 -6.11 -13.26
CA GLY A 460 23.76 -5.91 -14.72
C GLY A 460 23.82 -7.20 -15.54
N LYS A 461 24.28 -8.32 -14.97
CA LYS A 461 24.44 -9.60 -15.69
C LYS A 461 24.27 -10.78 -14.74
N GLN A 462 23.24 -11.59 -14.96
CA GLN A 462 23.02 -12.79 -14.16
C GLN A 462 24.18 -13.77 -14.30
N GLY A 463 24.63 -14.34 -13.18
CA GLY A 463 25.72 -15.31 -13.13
C GLY A 463 27.12 -14.70 -13.37
N ALA A 464 27.28 -13.39 -13.22
CA ALA A 464 28.58 -12.74 -13.27
C ALA A 464 29.54 -13.33 -12.22
N ARG A 465 30.81 -13.54 -12.59
CA ARG A 465 31.84 -14.01 -11.66
C ARG A 465 32.49 -12.83 -10.92
N GLN A 466 33.09 -13.11 -9.79
CA GLN A 466 33.83 -12.11 -9.00
C GLN A 466 34.87 -11.36 -9.85
N GLU A 467 35.58 -12.08 -10.72
CA GLU A 467 36.59 -11.51 -11.62
C GLU A 467 36.01 -10.51 -12.62
N ASP A 468 34.80 -10.76 -13.12
CA ASP A 468 34.10 -9.85 -14.05
C ASP A 468 33.68 -8.57 -13.33
N VAL A 469 33.16 -8.70 -12.12
CA VAL A 469 32.77 -7.56 -11.26
C VAL A 469 33.99 -6.71 -10.90
N GLU A 470 35.12 -7.35 -10.54
CA GLU A 470 36.36 -6.60 -10.25
C GLU A 470 36.92 -5.90 -11.50
N ARG A 471 36.87 -6.55 -12.65
CA ARG A 471 37.32 -5.99 -13.93
C ARG A 471 36.55 -4.70 -14.26
N VAL A 472 35.21 -4.73 -14.20
CA VAL A 472 34.41 -3.53 -14.48
C VAL A 472 34.50 -2.47 -13.40
N ALA A 473 34.69 -2.84 -12.15
CA ALA A 473 34.93 -1.91 -11.06
C ALA A 473 36.28 -1.17 -11.20
N LYS A 474 37.31 -1.83 -11.77
CA LYS A 474 38.58 -1.21 -12.12
C LYS A 474 38.39 -0.23 -13.28
N ALA A 475 37.67 -0.61 -14.34
CA ALA A 475 37.34 0.24 -15.48
C ALA A 475 36.50 1.47 -15.06
N ALA A 476 35.55 1.28 -14.15
CA ALA A 476 34.76 2.37 -13.57
C ALA A 476 35.49 3.19 -12.50
N HIS A 477 36.79 2.96 -12.26
CA HIS A 477 37.61 3.67 -11.26
C HIS A 477 37.11 3.61 -9.80
N ILE A 478 36.22 2.65 -9.44
CA ILE A 478 35.65 2.51 -8.07
C ILE A 478 36.35 1.41 -7.25
N HIS A 479 37.10 0.51 -7.88
CA HIS A 479 37.72 -0.66 -7.24
C HIS A 479 38.52 -0.31 -5.96
N ARG A 480 39.36 0.74 -6.02
CA ARG A 480 40.18 1.17 -4.86
C ARG A 480 39.30 1.65 -3.68
N SER A 481 38.22 2.38 -3.99
CA SER A 481 37.27 2.82 -2.98
C SER A 481 36.54 1.64 -2.34
N ILE A 482 36.19 0.62 -3.12
CA ILE A 482 35.57 -0.60 -2.60
C ILE A 482 36.55 -1.35 -1.68
N GLN A 483 37.81 -1.53 -2.11
CA GLN A 483 38.85 -2.20 -1.32
C GLN A 483 39.19 -1.48 -0.01
N SER A 484 38.98 -0.16 0.07
CA SER A 484 39.21 0.60 1.31
C SER A 484 38.10 0.42 2.35
N LEU A 485 36.97 -0.19 1.99
CA LEU A 485 35.91 -0.53 2.91
C LEU A 485 36.25 -1.81 3.71
N PRO A 486 35.82 -1.92 4.98
CA PRO A 486 36.20 -3.04 5.85
C PRO A 486 35.84 -4.42 5.28
N GLN A 487 34.76 -4.53 4.51
CA GLN A 487 34.28 -5.78 3.90
C GLN A 487 34.47 -5.82 2.38
N GLY A 488 35.13 -4.80 1.79
CA GLY A 488 35.36 -4.75 0.35
C GLY A 488 34.07 -4.89 -0.47
N TYR A 489 34.02 -5.83 -1.41
CA TYR A 489 32.85 -6.12 -2.23
C TYR A 489 31.66 -6.71 -1.47
N ASP A 490 31.88 -7.31 -0.30
CA ASP A 490 30.84 -7.85 0.57
C ASP A 490 30.22 -6.78 1.48
N THR A 491 30.66 -5.51 1.36
CA THR A 491 30.08 -4.39 2.10
C THR A 491 28.61 -4.26 1.77
N LEU A 492 27.76 -4.32 2.81
CA LEU A 492 26.32 -4.20 2.69
C LEU A 492 25.92 -2.74 2.46
N LEU A 493 25.16 -2.49 1.41
CA LEU A 493 24.54 -1.21 1.11
C LEU A 493 23.14 -1.16 1.73
N THR A 494 22.91 -0.16 2.56
CA THR A 494 21.63 0.09 3.24
C THR A 494 21.10 1.45 2.81
N ASP A 495 19.79 1.66 2.89
CA ASP A 495 19.14 2.95 2.64
C ASP A 495 19.64 3.64 1.35
N ASP A 496 19.53 2.93 0.24
CA ASP A 496 20.03 3.39 -1.07
C ASP A 496 21.53 3.75 -1.05
N GLY A 497 22.33 3.02 -0.27
CA GLY A 497 23.78 3.26 -0.15
C GLY A 497 24.14 4.53 0.61
N ALA A 498 23.42 4.85 1.70
CA ALA A 498 23.66 6.02 2.55
C ALA A 498 25.13 6.11 3.06
N ASN A 499 25.84 4.98 3.11
CA ASN A 499 27.25 4.88 3.46
C ASN A 499 28.23 5.22 2.34
N LEU A 500 27.75 5.58 1.14
CA LEU A 500 28.56 5.97 -0.01
C LEU A 500 28.30 7.43 -0.41
N SER A 501 29.34 8.10 -0.96
CA SER A 501 29.15 9.41 -1.55
C SER A 501 28.33 9.33 -2.85
N LYS A 502 27.69 10.43 -3.25
CA LYS A 502 26.91 10.50 -4.50
C LYS A 502 27.73 10.08 -5.72
N GLY A 503 28.98 10.49 -5.79
CA GLY A 503 29.88 10.08 -6.88
C GLY A 503 30.24 8.61 -6.86
N GLN A 504 30.43 8.01 -5.67
CA GLN A 504 30.66 6.56 -5.56
C GLN A 504 29.45 5.76 -6.00
N LYS A 505 28.23 6.18 -5.64
CA LYS A 505 26.99 5.56 -6.14
C LYS A 505 26.93 5.59 -7.67
N GLN A 506 27.26 6.72 -8.27
CA GLN A 506 27.26 6.89 -9.72
C GLN A 506 28.30 5.98 -10.39
N LEU A 507 29.53 5.86 -9.85
CA LEU A 507 30.53 4.93 -10.37
C LEU A 507 30.09 3.46 -10.26
N LEU A 508 29.33 3.07 -9.22
CA LEU A 508 28.74 1.73 -9.11
C LEU A 508 27.69 1.48 -10.19
N THR A 509 26.83 2.45 -10.50
CA THR A 509 25.84 2.30 -11.59
C THR A 509 26.51 2.26 -12.96
N ILE A 510 27.61 2.98 -13.16
CA ILE A 510 28.44 2.87 -14.37
C ILE A 510 29.07 1.47 -14.46
N ALA A 511 29.63 0.93 -13.37
CA ALA A 511 30.17 -0.43 -13.34
C ALA A 511 29.11 -1.48 -13.68
N ARG A 512 27.86 -1.31 -13.18
CA ARG A 512 26.71 -2.14 -13.53
C ARG A 512 26.42 -2.11 -15.03
N ALA A 513 26.43 -0.92 -15.64
CA ALA A 513 26.20 -0.74 -17.06
C ALA A 513 27.35 -1.33 -17.92
N MET A 514 28.60 -1.22 -17.47
CA MET A 514 29.76 -1.86 -18.11
C MET A 514 29.69 -3.38 -18.08
N LEU A 515 29.12 -3.96 -17.00
CA LEU A 515 29.00 -5.40 -16.86
C LEU A 515 27.96 -6.00 -17.81
N LEU A 516 26.86 -5.28 -18.07
CA LEU A 516 25.86 -5.66 -19.06
C LEU A 516 26.45 -5.66 -20.48
N ASP A 517 27.34 -4.72 -20.76
CA ASP A 517 28.06 -4.56 -22.03
C ASP A 517 27.15 -4.54 -23.27
N ALA A 518 26.02 -3.85 -23.18
CA ALA A 518 25.07 -3.69 -24.27
C ALA A 518 25.64 -2.80 -25.39
N PRO A 519 25.25 -3.03 -26.67
CA PRO A 519 25.73 -2.25 -27.84
C PRO A 519 25.16 -0.83 -27.87
N MET A 520 24.07 -0.56 -27.18
CA MET A 520 23.45 0.75 -27.09
C MET A 520 23.47 1.26 -25.66
N LEU A 521 23.58 2.58 -25.49
CA LEU A 521 23.73 3.21 -24.18
C LEU A 521 22.83 4.44 -24.07
N ILE A 522 22.12 4.54 -22.96
CA ILE A 522 21.36 5.71 -22.57
C ILE A 522 22.02 6.33 -21.34
N LEU A 523 22.34 7.60 -21.43
CA LEU A 523 22.94 8.37 -20.33
C LEU A 523 22.09 9.60 -20.02
N ASP A 524 21.67 9.72 -18.77
CA ASP A 524 21.07 10.95 -18.26
C ASP A 524 22.13 11.65 -17.37
N GLU A 525 22.80 12.67 -17.93
CA GLU A 525 23.99 13.27 -17.36
C GLU A 525 23.64 14.41 -16.41
N ALA A 526 23.45 14.10 -15.11
CA ALA A 526 23.43 15.13 -14.08
C ALA A 526 24.37 14.78 -12.93
N THR A 527 25.57 15.34 -12.95
CA THR A 527 26.52 15.27 -11.84
C THR A 527 26.53 16.60 -11.09
N SER A 528 25.45 16.95 -10.41
CA SER A 528 25.44 18.07 -9.47
C SER A 528 25.96 17.61 -8.10
N ASN A 529 26.81 18.44 -7.47
CA ASN A 529 27.33 18.26 -6.10
C ASN A 529 28.30 17.06 -5.89
N VAL A 530 29.25 16.88 -6.81
CA VAL A 530 30.35 15.90 -6.67
C VAL A 530 31.68 16.68 -6.63
N ASP A 531 32.64 16.20 -5.85
CA ASP A 531 33.98 16.81 -5.80
C ASP A 531 34.73 16.64 -7.13
N THR A 532 35.61 17.57 -7.48
CA THR A 532 36.30 17.65 -8.77
C THR A 532 37.07 16.34 -9.12
N ARG A 533 37.67 15.69 -8.14
CA ARG A 533 38.43 14.47 -8.37
C ARG A 533 37.51 13.30 -8.77
N THR A 534 36.44 13.10 -8.04
CA THR A 534 35.43 12.06 -8.35
C THR A 534 34.73 12.38 -9.66
N GLU A 535 34.50 13.67 -9.95
CA GLU A 535 33.94 14.07 -11.23
C GLU A 535 34.83 13.67 -12.41
N MET A 536 36.14 13.86 -12.31
CA MET A 536 37.09 13.42 -13.36
C MET A 536 37.07 11.90 -13.54
N GLN A 537 36.95 11.13 -12.45
CA GLN A 537 36.81 9.66 -12.51
C GLN A 537 35.50 9.23 -13.20
N ILE A 538 34.38 9.89 -12.87
CA ILE A 538 33.10 9.63 -13.52
C ILE A 538 33.19 9.93 -15.02
N GLN A 539 33.76 11.05 -15.42
CA GLN A 539 33.94 11.40 -16.83
C GLN A 539 34.82 10.40 -17.58
N GLN A 540 35.87 9.89 -16.94
CA GLN A 540 36.75 8.89 -17.55
C GLN A 540 36.02 7.56 -17.69
N ALA A 541 35.31 7.10 -16.64
CA ALA A 541 34.50 5.89 -16.68
C ALA A 541 33.40 5.98 -17.75
N MET A 542 32.74 7.13 -17.87
CA MET A 542 31.74 7.38 -18.91
C MET A 542 32.32 7.26 -20.31
N ARG A 543 33.51 7.85 -20.56
CA ARG A 543 34.18 7.74 -21.86
C ARG A 543 34.54 6.29 -22.22
N GLU A 544 34.97 5.51 -21.23
CA GLU A 544 35.24 4.07 -21.44
C GLU A 544 33.96 3.30 -21.72
N LEU A 545 32.85 3.61 -21.00
CA LEU A 545 31.53 2.98 -21.20
C LEU A 545 30.96 3.28 -22.59
N MET A 546 31.15 4.51 -23.12
CA MET A 546 30.62 4.95 -24.42
C MET A 546 31.38 4.39 -25.63
N ARG A 547 32.60 3.87 -25.45
CA ARG A 547 33.45 3.41 -26.56
C ARG A 547 32.76 2.35 -27.37
N ASP A 548 32.75 2.52 -28.71
CA ASP A 548 32.21 1.59 -29.68
C ASP A 548 30.71 1.26 -29.50
N LYS A 549 29.95 2.16 -28.85
CA LYS A 549 28.50 1.99 -28.60
C LYS A 549 27.70 3.11 -29.24
N THR A 550 26.47 2.82 -29.62
CA THR A 550 25.52 3.86 -30.00
C THR A 550 24.96 4.51 -28.73
N CYS A 551 25.23 5.79 -28.54
CA CYS A 551 24.96 6.50 -27.29
C CYS A 551 23.88 7.57 -27.47
N PHE A 552 22.87 7.56 -26.59
CA PHE A 552 21.90 8.63 -26.44
C PHE A 552 22.17 9.33 -25.11
N VAL A 553 22.57 10.60 -25.14
CA VAL A 553 23.00 11.33 -23.96
C VAL A 553 22.12 12.56 -23.75
N VAL A 554 21.37 12.63 -22.64
CA VAL A 554 20.75 13.89 -22.20
C VAL A 554 21.84 14.74 -21.62
N ALA A 555 22.36 15.65 -22.44
CA ALA A 555 23.56 16.37 -22.11
C ALA A 555 23.26 17.67 -21.36
N HIS A 556 23.86 17.80 -20.18
CA HIS A 556 23.90 19.01 -19.37
C HIS A 556 25.31 19.62 -19.27
N ARG A 557 26.32 19.02 -19.92
CA ARG A 557 27.71 19.44 -19.91
C ARG A 557 28.20 19.84 -21.29
N LEU A 558 28.93 20.93 -21.31
CA LEU A 558 29.50 21.48 -22.54
C LEU A 558 30.42 20.49 -23.27
N SER A 559 31.28 19.77 -22.51
CA SER A 559 32.21 18.80 -23.09
C SER A 559 31.53 17.66 -23.80
N THR A 560 30.41 17.16 -23.27
CA THR A 560 29.62 16.07 -23.86
C THR A 560 28.91 16.54 -25.13
N ILE A 561 28.34 17.77 -25.08
CA ILE A 561 27.64 18.36 -26.23
C ILE A 561 28.58 18.58 -27.40
N ARG A 562 29.79 19.14 -27.14
CA ARG A 562 30.77 19.46 -28.20
C ARG A 562 31.33 18.24 -28.90
N ASN A 563 31.43 17.13 -28.20
CA ASN A 563 32.02 15.89 -28.74
C ASN A 563 30.97 14.95 -29.37
N ALA A 564 29.70 15.35 -29.43
CA ALA A 564 28.64 14.54 -30.01
C ALA A 564 28.73 14.55 -31.56
N ASP A 565 28.54 13.36 -32.16
CA ASP A 565 28.43 13.21 -33.60
C ASP A 565 27.17 13.87 -34.16
N CYS A 566 26.11 13.86 -33.35
CA CYS A 566 24.85 14.51 -33.65
C CYS A 566 24.28 15.16 -32.39
N ILE A 567 23.86 16.41 -32.48
CA ILE A 567 23.11 17.13 -31.45
C ILE A 567 21.68 17.25 -31.93
N LEU A 568 20.75 16.76 -31.11
CA LEU A 568 19.30 16.87 -31.31
C LEU A 568 18.79 17.96 -30.38
N VAL A 569 18.36 19.08 -30.95
CA VAL A 569 17.82 20.21 -30.18
C VAL A 569 16.31 20.12 -30.11
N VAL A 570 15.79 19.88 -28.90
CA VAL A 570 14.35 19.69 -28.67
C VAL A 570 13.78 20.91 -27.96
N ARG A 571 12.70 21.46 -28.52
CA ARG A 571 11.94 22.57 -27.93
C ARG A 571 10.45 22.32 -28.07
N ASP A 572 9.75 22.38 -26.96
CA ASP A 572 8.28 22.20 -26.93
C ASP A 572 7.83 20.94 -27.68
N GLY A 573 8.55 19.82 -27.49
CA GLY A 573 8.26 18.53 -28.11
C GLY A 573 8.67 18.37 -29.56
N ASN A 574 9.23 19.39 -30.20
CA ASN A 574 9.68 19.36 -31.58
C ASN A 574 11.22 19.34 -31.69
N VAL A 575 11.74 18.67 -32.71
CA VAL A 575 13.14 18.80 -33.10
C VAL A 575 13.26 20.08 -33.92
N VAL A 576 13.87 21.12 -33.32
CA VAL A 576 14.02 22.42 -33.97
C VAL A 576 15.32 22.51 -34.79
N GLU A 577 16.37 21.82 -34.34
CA GLU A 577 17.67 21.79 -35.01
C GLU A 577 18.35 20.43 -34.81
N GLN A 578 19.13 20.00 -35.80
CA GLN A 578 19.92 18.78 -35.75
C GLN A 578 21.23 18.95 -36.52
N GLY A 579 22.36 18.55 -35.94
CA GLY A 579 23.66 18.66 -36.61
C GLY A 579 24.82 18.53 -35.63
N THR A 580 26.06 18.81 -36.09
CA THR A 580 27.23 18.86 -35.22
C THR A 580 27.29 20.20 -34.48
N HIS A 581 28.10 20.26 -33.42
CA HIS A 581 28.34 21.50 -32.67
C HIS A 581 28.71 22.68 -33.59
N GLU A 582 29.66 22.45 -34.52
CA GLU A 582 30.16 23.50 -35.42
C GLU A 582 29.05 23.98 -36.38
N GLN A 583 28.28 23.07 -36.94
CA GLN A 583 27.16 23.42 -37.81
C GLN A 583 26.09 24.24 -37.12
N LEU A 584 25.69 23.84 -35.92
CA LEU A 584 24.63 24.51 -35.16
C LEU A 584 25.11 25.87 -34.62
N MET A 585 26.37 26.00 -34.22
CA MET A 585 26.94 27.30 -33.82
C MET A 585 27.03 28.27 -35.01
N ALA A 586 27.38 27.77 -36.21
CA ALA A 586 27.43 28.57 -37.43
C ALA A 586 26.03 29.00 -37.92
N ALA A 587 25.01 28.15 -37.72
CA ALA A 587 23.62 28.46 -38.06
C ALA A 587 23.05 29.62 -37.22
N GLY A 588 23.57 29.83 -35.99
CA GLY A 588 23.15 30.92 -35.12
C GLY A 588 21.71 30.83 -34.61
N GLY A 589 21.16 29.63 -34.56
CA GLY A 589 19.78 29.37 -34.16
C GLY A 589 19.58 29.17 -32.66
N PHE A 590 18.54 28.41 -32.30
CA PHE A 590 18.15 28.18 -30.89
C PHE A 590 19.24 27.42 -30.09
N TYR A 591 19.99 26.54 -30.73
CA TYR A 591 21.15 25.90 -30.11
C TYR A 591 22.17 26.90 -29.60
N ARG A 592 22.49 27.92 -30.40
CA ARG A 592 23.45 28.96 -30.02
C ARG A 592 22.92 29.80 -28.86
N GLU A 593 21.62 30.15 -28.86
CA GLU A 593 20.98 30.83 -27.74
C GLU A 593 21.09 30.03 -26.43
N LEU A 594 20.80 28.71 -26.48
CA LEU A 594 20.96 27.82 -25.32
C LEU A 594 22.42 27.72 -24.87
N TYR A 595 23.33 27.60 -25.80
CA TYR A 595 24.76 27.52 -25.51
C TYR A 595 25.26 28.80 -24.81
N ASP A 596 24.95 29.97 -25.36
CA ASP A 596 25.35 31.24 -24.79
C ASP A 596 24.69 31.50 -23.40
N ALA A 597 23.44 31.04 -23.19
CA ALA A 597 22.74 31.20 -21.93
C ALA A 597 23.22 30.25 -20.80
N GLN A 598 23.74 29.06 -21.14
CA GLN A 598 24.15 28.07 -20.15
C GLN A 598 25.66 28.05 -19.87
N PHE A 599 26.49 28.52 -20.81
CA PHE A 599 27.93 28.27 -20.81
C PHE A 599 28.78 29.53 -21.02
N GLN A 600 28.19 30.72 -21.18
CA GLN A 600 28.84 32.03 -21.10
C GLN A 600 28.47 32.72 -19.78
#